data_514d28abd3f89ef4caad53cb3f120838
#
_entry.id   514d28abd3f89ef4caad53cb3f120838
#
_cell.length_a   1.000
_cell.length_b   1.000
_cell.length_c   1.000
_cell.angle_alpha   90.00
_cell.angle_beta   90.00
_cell.angle_gamma   90.00
#
_symmetry.space_group_name_H-M   'P 1'
#
loop_
_entity.id
_entity.type
_entity.pdbx_description
1 polymer ?
#
loop_
_entity_poly.entity_id
_entity_poly.type
_entity_poly.pdbx_seq_one_letter_code
_entity_poly.pdbx_strand_id
1 'polypeptide(L)'
;YYERIGLIPPVPRTKSGIRDYGEESCGWIELMKCMRAAGVQIEALAEYVALYQQGEATLGARRALLAGQREQLAARMAEMQRSLDRLDEKIRRYDLGLAGSAPQSPGAPLC
;
A
#
# COMPACT_ATOMS: atom_id res chain seq x y z
N TYR A 1 -8.86 1.77 17.26
CA TYR A 1 -8.30 0.50 16.75
C TYR A 1 -6.80 0.61 16.45
N TYR A 2 -6.39 1.59 15.66
CA TYR A 2 -4.98 1.74 15.29
C TYR A 2 -4.09 2.02 16.50
N GLU A 3 -4.58 2.78 17.46
CA GLU A 3 -3.84 3.03 18.70
C GLU A 3 -3.64 1.73 19.47
N ARG A 4 -4.68 0.91 19.55
CA ARG A 4 -4.67 -0.34 20.31
C ARG A 4 -3.66 -1.35 19.77
N ILE A 5 -3.52 -1.43 18.47
CA ILE A 5 -2.60 -2.37 17.84
C ILE A 5 -1.24 -1.76 17.53
N GLY A 6 -0.98 -0.54 18.04
CA GLY A 6 0.32 0.09 17.92
C GLY A 6 0.62 0.73 16.58
N LEU A 7 -0.39 1.01 15.78
CA LEU A 7 -0.20 1.63 14.47
C LEU A 7 -0.15 3.16 14.53
N ILE A 8 -0.57 3.74 15.65
CA ILE A 8 -0.40 5.18 15.88
C ILE A 8 0.07 5.38 17.31
N PRO A 9 0.75 6.50 17.60
CA PRO A 9 1.14 6.82 18.99
C PRO A 9 -0.10 6.97 19.87
N PRO A 10 0.02 6.70 21.17
CA PRO A 10 -1.10 6.90 22.07
C PRO A 10 -1.67 8.31 21.98
N VAL A 11 -3.00 8.41 21.94
CA VAL A 11 -3.68 9.68 21.82
C VAL A 11 -3.80 10.32 23.22
N PRO A 12 -3.35 11.58 23.39
CA PRO A 12 -3.51 12.24 24.68
C PRO A 12 -5.01 12.42 25.01
N ARG A 13 -5.32 12.37 26.30
CA ARG A 13 -6.68 12.55 26.75
C ARG A 13 -6.83 13.95 27.33
N THR A 14 -8.01 14.53 27.13
CA THR A 14 -8.34 15.82 27.75
C THR A 14 -8.59 15.62 29.23
N LYS A 15 -8.78 16.72 29.97
CA LYS A 15 -9.09 16.67 31.40
C LYS A 15 -10.36 15.89 31.67
N SER A 16 -11.30 15.85 30.72
CA SER A 16 -12.54 15.11 30.87
C SER A 16 -12.41 13.64 30.48
N GLY A 17 -11.22 13.20 30.10
CA GLY A 17 -10.99 11.82 29.71
C GLY A 17 -11.35 11.49 28.28
N ILE A 18 -11.76 12.46 27.50
CA ILE A 18 -12.10 12.27 26.10
C ILE A 18 -10.79 12.26 25.29
N ARG A 19 -10.69 11.33 24.35
CA ARG A 19 -9.53 11.27 23.48
C ARG A 19 -9.48 12.47 22.56
N ASP A 20 -8.31 13.06 22.49
CA ASP A 20 -8.08 14.19 21.60
C ASP A 20 -7.39 13.72 20.32
N TYR A 21 -8.18 13.56 19.26
CA TYR A 21 -7.66 13.21 17.95
C TYR A 21 -7.33 14.49 17.18
N GLY A 22 -6.34 15.21 17.65
CA GLY A 22 -5.90 16.41 16.98
C GLY A 22 -5.32 16.13 15.62
N GLU A 23 -4.81 17.17 14.99
CA GLU A 23 -4.29 17.13 13.64
C GLU A 23 -3.24 16.04 13.43
N GLU A 24 -2.35 15.89 14.40
CA GLU A 24 -1.30 14.87 14.33
C GLU A 24 -1.87 13.45 14.26
N SER A 25 -2.88 13.16 15.11
CA SER A 25 -3.49 11.83 15.10
C SER A 25 -4.24 11.55 13.81
N CYS A 26 -4.89 12.56 13.24
CA CYS A 26 -5.54 12.41 11.95
C CYS A 26 -4.53 12.10 10.86
N GLY A 27 -3.36 12.75 10.89
CA GLY A 27 -2.30 12.47 9.95
C GLY A 27 -1.80 11.04 10.04
N TRP A 28 -1.67 10.50 11.26
CA TRP A 28 -1.29 9.11 11.46
C TRP A 28 -2.31 8.14 10.88
N ILE A 29 -3.59 8.42 11.11
CA ILE A 29 -4.65 7.56 10.59
C ILE A 29 -4.65 7.55 9.07
N GLU A 30 -4.50 8.71 8.44
CA GLU A 30 -4.43 8.80 6.99
C GLU A 30 -3.23 8.06 6.42
N LEU A 31 -2.06 8.20 7.07
CA LEU A 31 -0.87 7.50 6.66
C LEU A 31 -1.06 5.99 6.74
N MET A 32 -1.64 5.50 7.84
CA MET A 32 -1.90 4.08 8.01
C MET A 32 -2.86 3.55 6.96
N LYS A 33 -3.93 4.29 6.67
CA LYS A 33 -4.88 3.90 5.64
C LYS A 33 -4.22 3.82 4.26
N CYS A 34 -3.40 4.80 3.94
CA CYS A 34 -2.69 4.85 2.67
C CYS A 34 -1.75 3.64 2.53
N MET A 35 -0.98 3.37 3.55
CA MET A 35 -0.03 2.26 3.53
C MET A 35 -0.73 0.91 3.48
N ARG A 36 -1.84 0.75 4.20
CA ARG A 36 -2.63 -0.48 4.15
C ARG A 36 -3.23 -0.69 2.77
N ALA A 37 -3.72 0.38 2.16
CA ALA A 37 -4.25 0.30 0.79
C ALA A 37 -3.15 -0.11 -0.20
N ALA A 38 -1.91 0.29 0.05
CA ALA A 38 -0.77 -0.10 -0.78
C ALA A 38 -0.30 -1.53 -0.50
N GLY A 39 -0.85 -2.20 0.50
CA GLY A 39 -0.50 -3.57 0.82
C GLY A 39 0.63 -3.73 1.83
N VAL A 40 1.00 -2.67 2.52
CA VAL A 40 2.02 -2.75 3.57
C VAL A 40 1.46 -3.55 4.75
N GLN A 41 2.26 -4.48 5.25
CA GLN A 41 1.83 -5.35 6.33
C GLN A 41 1.74 -4.61 7.66
N ILE A 42 0.82 -5.05 8.51
CA ILE A 42 0.61 -4.44 9.83
C ILE A 42 1.87 -4.45 10.68
N GLU A 43 2.64 -5.52 10.60
CA GLU A 43 3.88 -5.67 11.37
C GLU A 43 4.89 -4.56 11.03
N ALA A 44 5.00 -4.22 9.75
CA ALA A 44 5.89 -3.14 9.32
C ALA A 44 5.41 -1.79 9.81
N LEU A 45 4.10 -1.57 9.80
CA LEU A 45 3.51 -0.32 10.29
C LEU A 45 3.72 -0.16 11.79
N ALA A 46 3.52 -1.24 12.55
CA ALA A 46 3.74 -1.23 14.00
C ALA A 46 5.21 -0.95 14.32
N GLU A 47 6.13 -1.51 13.57
CA GLU A 47 7.55 -1.25 13.74
C GLU A 47 7.88 0.23 13.48
N TYR A 48 7.29 0.79 12.44
CA TYR A 48 7.49 2.20 12.13
C TYR A 48 7.04 3.10 13.29
N VAL A 49 5.84 2.83 13.83
CA VAL A 49 5.33 3.60 14.96
C VAL A 49 6.23 3.46 16.19
N ALA A 50 6.68 2.24 16.48
CA ALA A 50 7.57 2.00 17.59
C ALA A 50 8.88 2.78 17.45
N LEU A 51 9.45 2.82 16.25
CA LEU A 51 10.65 3.59 15.98
C LEU A 51 10.40 5.09 16.14
N TYR A 52 9.25 5.56 15.66
CA TYR A 52 8.90 6.97 15.80
C TYR A 52 8.85 7.37 17.28
N GLN A 53 8.30 6.53 18.14
CA GLN A 53 8.19 6.82 19.56
C GLN A 53 9.55 6.84 20.26
N GLN A 54 10.57 6.26 19.68
CA GLN A 54 11.93 6.30 20.22
C GLN A 54 12.66 7.59 19.90
N GLY A 55 12.06 8.46 19.09
CA GLY A 55 12.59 9.80 18.85
C GLY A 55 13.53 9.91 17.67
N GLU A 56 14.23 11.04 17.60
CA GLU A 56 15.05 11.38 16.44
C GLU A 56 16.21 10.44 16.18
N ALA A 57 16.67 9.72 17.20
CA ALA A 57 17.76 8.74 16.99
C ALA A 57 17.39 7.64 16.01
N THR A 58 16.09 7.46 15.70
CA THR A 58 15.62 6.42 14.81
C THR A 58 15.31 6.92 13.39
N LEU A 59 15.66 8.15 13.05
CA LEU A 59 15.37 8.70 11.73
C LEU A 59 15.92 7.83 10.60
N GLY A 60 17.16 7.39 10.74
CA GLY A 60 17.77 6.50 9.73
C GLY A 60 17.05 5.18 9.62
N ALA A 61 16.69 4.57 10.74
CA ALA A 61 15.98 3.31 10.76
C ALA A 61 14.58 3.44 10.16
N ARG A 62 13.90 4.54 10.47
CA ARG A 62 12.58 4.80 9.89
C ARG A 62 12.65 4.97 8.38
N ARG A 63 13.64 5.72 7.91
CA ARG A 63 13.82 5.89 6.47
C ARG A 63 14.10 4.56 5.78
N ALA A 64 14.95 3.74 6.38
CA ALA A 64 15.29 2.45 5.81
C ALA A 64 14.06 1.53 5.73
N LEU A 65 13.22 1.55 6.77
CA LEU A 65 11.99 0.77 6.78
C LEU A 65 11.04 1.20 5.66
N LEU A 66 10.84 2.51 5.53
CA LEU A 66 9.97 3.04 4.49
C LEU A 66 10.53 2.76 3.09
N ALA A 67 11.83 2.90 2.92
CA ALA A 67 12.47 2.60 1.63
C ALA A 67 12.29 1.14 1.25
N GLY A 68 12.41 0.23 2.21
CA GLY A 68 12.17 -1.19 1.97
C GLY A 68 10.74 -1.47 1.54
N GLN A 69 9.77 -0.85 2.19
CA GLN A 69 8.37 -1.00 1.83
C GLN A 69 8.08 -0.42 0.44
N ARG A 70 8.71 0.71 0.12
CA ARG A 70 8.59 1.31 -1.20
C ARG A 70 9.09 0.36 -2.29
N GLU A 71 10.23 -0.28 -2.05
CA GLU A 71 10.79 -1.23 -3.02
C GLU A 71 9.87 -2.42 -3.26
N GLN A 72 9.27 -2.93 -2.19
CA GLN A 72 8.32 -4.03 -2.31
C GLN A 72 7.08 -3.61 -3.11
N LEU A 73 6.58 -2.41 -2.84
CA LEU A 73 5.43 -1.88 -3.58
C LEU A 73 5.78 -1.69 -5.06
N ALA A 74 6.95 -1.14 -5.34
CA ALA A 74 7.39 -0.94 -6.72
C ALA A 74 7.49 -2.26 -7.48
N ALA A 75 7.96 -3.32 -6.82
CA ALA A 75 8.02 -4.65 -7.43
C ALA A 75 6.62 -5.18 -7.74
N ARG A 76 5.66 -4.99 -6.83
CA ARG A 76 4.28 -5.40 -7.07
C ARG A 76 3.65 -4.63 -8.22
N MET A 77 3.94 -3.32 -8.30
CA MET A 77 3.45 -2.50 -9.40
C MET A 77 3.99 -2.98 -10.75
N ALA A 78 5.27 -3.36 -10.78
CA ALA A 78 5.88 -3.88 -12.00
C ALA A 78 5.23 -5.18 -12.43
N GLU A 79 4.90 -6.06 -11.48
CA GLU A 79 4.18 -7.29 -11.80
C GLU A 79 2.79 -7.01 -12.35
N MET A 80 2.08 -6.08 -11.74
CA MET A 80 0.75 -5.69 -12.20
C MET A 80 0.82 -5.07 -13.59
N GLN A 81 1.84 -4.29 -13.85
CA GLN A 81 2.03 -3.70 -15.17
C GLN A 81 2.22 -4.78 -16.24
N ARG A 82 3.00 -5.81 -15.93
CA ARG A 82 3.18 -6.94 -16.86
C ARG A 82 1.86 -7.65 -17.15
N SER A 83 1.03 -7.83 -16.13
CA SER A 83 -0.29 -8.44 -16.31
C SER A 83 -1.19 -7.55 -17.15
N LEU A 84 -1.16 -6.26 -16.91
CA LEU A 84 -1.93 -5.30 -17.69
C LEU A 84 -1.49 -5.33 -19.15
N ASP A 85 -0.20 -5.34 -19.40
CA ASP A 85 0.33 -5.40 -20.76
C ASP A 85 -0.12 -6.66 -21.49
N ARG A 86 -0.18 -7.79 -20.79
CA ARG A 86 -0.67 -9.03 -21.37
C ARG A 86 -2.14 -8.95 -21.74
N LEU A 87 -2.94 -8.35 -20.87
CA LEU A 87 -4.36 -8.17 -21.15
C LEU A 87 -4.56 -7.24 -22.34
N ASP A 88 -3.81 -6.14 -22.39
CA ASP A 88 -3.87 -5.21 -23.50
C ASP A 88 -3.52 -5.89 -24.83
N GLU A 89 -2.48 -6.70 -24.82
CA GLU A 89 -2.06 -7.44 -26.00
C GLU A 89 -3.15 -8.43 -26.45
N LYS A 90 -3.76 -9.11 -25.49
CA LYS A 90 -4.83 -10.07 -25.80
C LYS A 90 -6.05 -9.38 -26.38
N ILE A 91 -6.43 -8.25 -25.78
CA ILE A 91 -7.56 -7.46 -26.26
C ILE A 91 -7.28 -6.97 -27.68
N ARG A 92 -6.07 -6.50 -27.94
CA ARG A 92 -5.69 -6.06 -29.28
C ARG A 92 -5.83 -7.15 -30.31
N ARG A 93 -5.47 -8.40 -29.96
CA ARG A 93 -5.63 -9.53 -30.86
C ARG A 93 -7.09 -9.80 -31.18
N TYR A 94 -7.96 -9.70 -30.17
CA TYR A 94 -9.39 -9.86 -30.39
C TYR A 94 -9.96 -8.73 -31.23
N ASP A 95 -9.51 -7.50 -30.99
CA ASP A 95 -9.95 -6.37 -31.79
C ASP A 95 -9.55 -6.55 -33.25
N LEU A 96 -8.34 -7.01 -33.51
CA LEU A 96 -7.88 -7.29 -34.87
C LEU A 96 -8.68 -8.43 -35.52
N GLY A 97 -8.99 -9.46 -34.74
CA GLY A 97 -9.81 -10.58 -35.22
C GLY A 97 -11.22 -10.15 -35.58
N LEU A 98 -11.82 -9.31 -34.75
CA LEU A 98 -13.16 -8.79 -35.00
C LEU A 98 -13.18 -7.88 -36.23
N ALA A 99 -12.17 -7.04 -36.37
CA ALA A 99 -12.05 -6.14 -37.50
C ALA A 99 -11.75 -6.90 -38.81
N GLY A 100 -10.89 -7.91 -38.73
CA GLY A 100 -10.44 -8.64 -39.88
C GLY A 100 -11.28 -9.87 -40.24
N SER A 101 -12.31 -10.14 -39.44
CA SER A 101 -13.21 -11.30 -39.62
C SER A 101 -12.51 -12.65 -39.52
N ALA A 102 -11.31 -12.71 -39.03
CA ALA A 102 -10.60 -13.96 -38.76
C ALA A 102 -10.79 -14.37 -37.31
N PRO A 103 -11.54 -15.45 -37.05
CA PRO A 103 -11.80 -15.85 -35.65
C PRO A 103 -10.53 -16.32 -34.96
N GLN A 104 -10.39 -15.96 -33.69
CA GLN A 104 -9.32 -16.44 -32.86
C GLN A 104 -9.59 -17.89 -32.47
N SER A 105 -8.53 -18.64 -32.29
CA SER A 105 -8.64 -20.01 -31.80
C SER A 105 -9.27 -20.04 -30.42
N PRO A 106 -10.38 -20.75 -30.23
CA PRO A 106 -10.96 -20.88 -28.89
C PRO A 106 -9.96 -21.58 -27.96
N GLY A 107 -9.94 -21.16 -26.75
CA GLY A 107 -9.07 -21.79 -25.76
C GLY A 107 -7.65 -21.29 -25.69
N ALA A 108 -7.30 -20.23 -26.42
CA ALA A 108 -6.00 -19.61 -26.26
C ALA A 108 -5.87 -19.07 -24.83
N PRO A 109 -4.83 -19.46 -24.08
CA PRO A 109 -4.72 -19.03 -22.68
C PRO A 109 -4.47 -17.54 -22.57
N LEU A 110 -4.96 -16.95 -21.48
CA LEU A 110 -4.76 -15.53 -21.23
C LEU A 110 -3.35 -15.21 -20.79
N CYS A 111 -2.66 -16.14 -20.24
CA CYS A 111 -1.29 -15.87 -19.79
C CYS A 111 -0.33 -16.99 -20.11
#